data_9f7968032711bc718168e94aa81799dd
#
_entry.id   9f7968032711bc718168e94aa81799dd
#
_cell.length_a   1.000
_cell.length_b   1.000
_cell.length_c   1.000
_cell.angle_alpha   90.00
_cell.angle_beta   90.00
_cell.angle_gamma   90.00
#
_symmetry.space_group_name_H-M   'P 1'
#
loop_
_entity.id
_entity.type
_entity.pdbx_description
1 polymer ?
#
loop_
_entity_poly.entity_id
_entity_poly.type
_entity_poly.pdbx_seq_one_letter_code
_entity_poly.pdbx_strand_id
1 'polypeptide(L)'
;PRYGSSAASDVYKRQGFLGLLHLEIVTERLEREFDINLLTTTPGVVYKIHMNNGDVNDLQNPSSLPDPTLINFIEEPWIKATIITPDQYLGSIIKICQDKRGIQTNLSYSGNRAVVNYELPLNEVVFDFNDRLKSMTSGYASFDYEIIGHREGELVKMSILVNSEPVDALAM
;
A
#
# COMPACT_ATOMS: atom_id res chain seq x y z
N PRO A 1 -32.89 -5.34 -17.74
CA PRO A 1 -32.02 -6.34 -17.15
C PRO A 1 -31.23 -5.70 -16.02
N ARG A 2 -31.51 -6.12 -14.79
CA ARG A 2 -30.80 -5.67 -13.60
C ARG A 2 -29.41 -6.29 -13.63
N TYR A 3 -28.39 -5.51 -13.94
CA TYR A 3 -27.01 -5.87 -13.64
C TYR A 3 -26.76 -5.55 -12.17
N GLY A 4 -27.10 -6.46 -11.32
CA GLY A 4 -26.75 -6.45 -9.93
C GLY A 4 -25.87 -7.65 -9.64
N SER A 5 -24.56 -7.55 -9.83
CA SER A 5 -23.66 -8.40 -9.08
C SER A 5 -22.54 -7.51 -8.54
N SER A 6 -22.43 -7.49 -7.23
CA SER A 6 -21.35 -6.82 -6.50
C SER A 6 -19.96 -7.21 -7.04
N ALA A 7 -19.80 -8.42 -7.53
CA ALA A 7 -18.57 -8.93 -8.12
C ALA A 7 -18.12 -8.18 -9.37
N ALA A 8 -19.04 -7.78 -10.28
CA ALA A 8 -18.70 -6.99 -11.46
C ALA A 8 -18.30 -5.56 -11.08
N SER A 9 -18.93 -4.98 -10.07
CA SER A 9 -18.59 -3.68 -9.52
C SER A 9 -17.17 -3.68 -8.93
N ASP A 10 -16.79 -4.75 -8.23
CA ASP A 10 -15.47 -4.84 -7.59
C ASP A 10 -14.32 -5.01 -8.57
N VAL A 11 -14.53 -5.69 -9.68
CA VAL A 11 -13.51 -5.83 -10.74
C VAL A 11 -13.18 -4.48 -11.38
N TYR A 12 -14.16 -3.61 -11.60
CA TYR A 12 -13.94 -2.27 -12.18
C TYR A 12 -13.37 -1.26 -11.18
N LYS A 13 -13.56 -1.44 -9.89
CA LYS A 13 -13.02 -0.57 -8.84
C LYS A 13 -11.51 -0.70 -8.63
N ARG A 14 -10.88 -1.75 -9.13
CA ARG A 14 -9.45 -2.04 -8.95
C ARG A 14 -8.63 -1.73 -10.19
N GLN A 15 -8.87 -0.61 -10.82
CA GLN A 15 -8.06 -0.17 -11.94
C GLN A 15 -6.78 0.48 -11.41
N GLY A 16 -5.63 -0.09 -11.77
CA GLY A 16 -4.33 0.48 -11.46
C GLY A 16 -4.03 1.68 -12.36
N PHE A 17 -3.39 2.70 -11.79
CA PHE A 17 -2.90 3.88 -12.52
C PHE A 17 -1.37 3.86 -12.53
N LEU A 18 -0.77 4.39 -13.60
CA LEU A 18 0.68 4.47 -13.76
C LEU A 18 1.33 5.57 -12.90
N GLY A 19 0.54 6.37 -12.20
CA GLY A 19 0.97 7.44 -11.32
C GLY A 19 -0.14 8.46 -11.08
N LEU A 20 0.10 9.41 -10.16
CA LEU A 20 -0.85 10.45 -9.78
C LEU A 20 -1.34 11.27 -10.98
N LEU A 21 -0.45 11.69 -11.86
CA LEU A 21 -0.81 12.44 -13.07
C LEU A 21 -1.78 11.66 -13.96
N HIS A 22 -1.59 10.36 -14.10
CA HIS A 22 -2.51 9.52 -14.89
C HIS A 22 -3.88 9.42 -14.21
N LEU A 23 -3.91 9.31 -12.88
CA LEU A 23 -5.15 9.34 -12.11
C LEU A 23 -5.88 10.68 -12.31
N GLU A 24 -5.19 11.81 -12.17
CA GLU A 24 -5.75 13.16 -12.34
C GLU A 24 -6.34 13.36 -13.75
N ILE A 25 -5.61 12.96 -14.80
CA ILE A 25 -6.10 13.07 -16.18
C ILE A 25 -7.36 12.23 -16.38
N VAL A 26 -7.40 11.01 -15.88
CA VAL A 26 -8.57 10.13 -16.03
C VAL A 26 -9.76 10.68 -15.23
N THR A 27 -9.52 11.17 -14.00
CA THR A 27 -10.55 11.77 -13.16
C THR A 27 -11.16 13.01 -13.85
N GLU A 28 -10.32 13.94 -14.30
CA GLU A 28 -10.78 15.15 -15.01
C GLU A 28 -11.58 14.80 -16.27
N ARG A 29 -11.16 13.80 -17.03
CA ARG A 29 -11.90 13.38 -18.22
C ARG A 29 -13.27 12.79 -17.89
N LEU A 30 -13.36 11.95 -16.86
CA LEU A 30 -14.62 11.34 -16.44
C LEU A 30 -15.59 12.39 -15.89
N GLU A 31 -15.12 13.36 -15.13
CA GLU A 31 -15.94 14.48 -14.65
C GLU A 31 -16.44 15.34 -15.80
N ARG A 32 -15.53 15.73 -16.72
CA ARG A 32 -15.87 16.64 -17.82
C ARG A 32 -16.70 16.00 -18.93
N GLU A 33 -16.42 14.74 -19.29
CA GLU A 33 -17.10 14.06 -20.40
C GLU A 33 -18.40 13.38 -19.98
N PHE A 34 -18.52 12.96 -18.72
CA PHE A 34 -19.66 12.18 -18.24
C PHE A 34 -20.42 12.82 -17.08
N ASP A 35 -20.00 13.99 -16.62
CA ASP A 35 -20.60 14.72 -15.49
C ASP A 35 -20.72 13.86 -14.22
N ILE A 36 -19.68 13.07 -13.94
CA ILE A 36 -19.62 12.14 -12.81
C ILE A 36 -18.77 12.76 -11.71
N ASN A 37 -19.34 12.95 -10.52
CA ASN A 37 -18.57 13.29 -9.33
C ASN A 37 -17.80 12.06 -8.84
N LEU A 38 -16.47 12.13 -8.89
CA LEU A 38 -15.59 11.06 -8.47
C LEU A 38 -15.02 11.34 -7.09
N LEU A 39 -15.04 10.32 -6.24
CA LEU A 39 -14.32 10.31 -4.98
C LEU A 39 -13.11 9.41 -5.12
N THR A 40 -11.91 10.00 -5.13
CA THR A 40 -10.67 9.24 -5.13
C THR A 40 -10.28 8.91 -3.69
N THR A 41 -10.02 7.63 -3.43
CA THR A 41 -9.52 7.17 -2.15
C THR A 41 -8.09 6.69 -2.28
N THR A 42 -7.33 6.77 -1.20
CA THR A 42 -5.98 6.20 -1.15
C THR A 42 -6.04 4.69 -1.34
N PRO A 43 -5.06 4.10 -2.08
CA PRO A 43 -5.01 2.66 -2.22
C PRO A 43 -4.81 2.01 -0.84
N GLY A 44 -5.63 1.03 -0.52
CA GLY A 44 -5.51 0.23 0.70
C GLY A 44 -4.96 -1.15 0.40
N VAL A 45 -4.42 -1.80 1.40
CA VAL A 45 -4.00 -3.20 1.36
C VAL A 45 -5.05 -4.08 2.03
N VAL A 46 -5.08 -5.36 1.67
CA VAL A 46 -5.99 -6.32 2.29
C VAL A 46 -5.27 -6.98 3.45
N TYR A 47 -5.80 -6.80 4.65
CA TYR A 47 -5.34 -7.47 5.87
C TYR A 47 -6.13 -8.76 6.09
N LYS A 48 -5.54 -9.71 6.79
CA LYS A 48 -6.23 -10.90 7.27
C LYS A 48 -6.39 -10.83 8.78
N ILE A 49 -7.63 -10.92 9.23
CA ILE A 49 -7.95 -10.90 10.65
C ILE A 49 -8.24 -12.33 11.11
N HIS A 50 -7.45 -12.81 12.03
CA HIS A 50 -7.66 -14.09 12.70
C HIS A 50 -8.45 -13.84 13.98
N MET A 51 -9.67 -14.41 14.00
CA MET A 51 -10.60 -14.26 15.13
C MET A 51 -10.34 -15.30 16.19
N ASN A 52 -10.72 -15.02 17.45
CA ASN A 52 -10.62 -15.96 18.57
C ASN A 52 -11.42 -17.25 18.37
N ASN A 53 -12.45 -17.23 17.53
CA ASN A 53 -13.25 -18.40 17.18
C ASN A 53 -12.64 -19.29 16.08
N GLY A 54 -11.49 -18.89 15.54
CA GLY A 54 -10.77 -19.59 14.46
C GLY A 54 -11.14 -19.14 13.04
N ASP A 55 -12.07 -18.21 12.87
CA ASP A 55 -12.39 -17.65 11.56
C ASP A 55 -11.28 -16.71 11.06
N VAL A 56 -11.09 -16.66 9.75
CA VAL A 56 -10.17 -15.73 9.08
C VAL A 56 -10.95 -14.86 8.12
N ASN A 57 -10.92 -13.56 8.33
CA ASN A 57 -11.66 -12.59 7.54
C ASN A 57 -10.69 -11.61 6.82
N ASP A 58 -10.97 -11.31 5.56
CA ASP A 58 -10.25 -10.28 4.83
C ASP A 58 -10.81 -8.90 5.18
N LEU A 59 -9.94 -7.98 5.58
CA LEU A 59 -10.26 -6.59 5.88
C LEU A 59 -9.65 -5.68 4.82
N GLN A 60 -10.49 -4.97 4.08
CA GLN A 60 -10.06 -3.95 3.10
C GLN A 60 -10.21 -2.53 3.62
N ASN A 61 -11.17 -2.30 4.51
CA ASN A 61 -11.46 -0.99 5.08
C ASN A 61 -11.24 -1.03 6.60
N PRO A 62 -10.31 -0.23 7.14
CA PRO A 62 -10.06 -0.16 8.58
C PRO A 62 -11.28 0.21 9.42
N SER A 63 -12.25 0.94 8.84
CA SER A 63 -13.49 1.27 9.55
C SER A 63 -14.32 0.03 9.91
N SER A 64 -14.20 -1.03 9.10
CA SER A 64 -14.91 -2.32 9.29
C SER A 64 -14.19 -3.29 10.24
N LEU A 65 -13.13 -2.83 10.95
CA LEU A 65 -12.41 -3.67 11.90
C LEU A 65 -13.37 -4.13 13.02
N PRO A 66 -13.46 -5.43 13.30
CA PRO A 66 -14.23 -5.97 14.43
C PRO A 66 -13.72 -5.45 15.77
N ASP A 67 -14.47 -5.73 16.84
CA ASP A 67 -14.06 -5.42 18.20
C ASP A 67 -12.69 -6.07 18.49
N PRO A 68 -11.68 -5.29 18.95
CA PRO A 68 -10.35 -5.82 19.24
C PRO A 68 -10.34 -7.01 20.20
N THR A 69 -11.32 -7.13 21.09
CA THR A 69 -11.45 -8.27 22.02
C THR A 69 -11.76 -9.60 21.35
N LEU A 70 -12.29 -9.58 20.13
CA LEU A 70 -12.59 -10.76 19.32
C LEU A 70 -11.46 -11.18 18.39
N ILE A 71 -10.44 -10.33 18.25
CA ILE A 71 -9.31 -10.55 17.35
C ILE A 71 -8.20 -11.27 18.13
N ASN A 72 -7.66 -12.33 17.52
CA ASN A 72 -6.49 -13.02 18.02
C ASN A 72 -5.21 -12.32 17.55
N PHE A 73 -5.04 -12.19 16.21
CA PHE A 73 -3.96 -11.41 15.58
C PHE A 73 -4.37 -10.96 14.18
N ILE A 74 -3.60 -10.03 13.64
CA ILE A 74 -3.81 -9.49 12.29
C ILE A 74 -2.55 -9.75 11.46
N GLU A 75 -2.75 -10.22 10.22
CA GLU A 75 -1.67 -10.35 9.25
C GLU A 75 -1.76 -9.24 8.21
N GLU A 76 -0.61 -8.66 7.90
CA GLU A 76 -0.43 -7.70 6.81
C GLU A 76 0.31 -8.32 5.63
N PRO A 77 0.02 -7.90 4.37
CA PRO A 77 0.73 -8.40 3.21
C PRO A 77 2.17 -7.86 3.18
N TRP A 78 3.09 -8.73 2.85
CA TRP A 78 4.52 -8.43 2.70
C TRP A 78 4.97 -8.60 1.27
N ILE A 79 5.95 -7.79 0.88
CA ILE A 79 6.59 -7.82 -0.43
C ILE A 79 8.09 -8.08 -0.31
N LYS A 80 8.64 -8.67 -1.35
CA LYS A 80 10.07 -8.70 -1.59
C LYS A 80 10.38 -7.65 -2.65
N ALA A 81 11.08 -6.61 -2.22
CA ALA A 81 11.47 -5.48 -3.05
C ALA A 81 12.90 -5.65 -3.55
N THR A 82 13.13 -5.34 -4.82
CA THR A 82 14.45 -5.26 -5.43
C THR A 82 14.69 -3.81 -5.86
N ILE A 83 15.71 -3.19 -5.30
CA ILE A 83 16.08 -1.81 -5.58
C ILE A 83 17.47 -1.80 -6.22
N ILE A 84 17.59 -1.17 -7.39
CA ILE A 84 18.87 -1.00 -8.10
C ILE A 84 19.19 0.48 -8.14
N THR A 85 20.38 0.85 -7.64
CA THR A 85 20.78 2.25 -7.51
C THR A 85 22.29 2.42 -7.71
N PRO A 86 22.76 3.61 -8.11
CA PRO A 86 24.17 3.97 -7.98
C PRO A 86 24.61 3.93 -6.52
N ASP A 87 25.83 3.46 -6.25
CA ASP A 87 26.38 3.24 -4.90
C ASP A 87 26.28 4.47 -3.99
N GLN A 88 26.46 5.65 -4.52
CA GLN A 88 26.37 6.93 -3.79
C GLN A 88 25.02 7.16 -3.06
N TYR A 89 23.94 6.53 -3.52
CA TYR A 89 22.61 6.67 -2.92
C TYR A 89 22.24 5.52 -1.98
N LEU A 90 23.09 4.49 -1.88
CA LEU A 90 22.81 3.29 -1.11
C LEU A 90 22.43 3.58 0.35
N GLY A 91 23.17 4.48 1.00
CA GLY A 91 22.89 4.84 2.40
C GLY A 91 21.51 5.44 2.62
N SER A 92 21.06 6.28 1.68
CA SER A 92 19.71 6.89 1.73
C SER A 92 18.60 5.84 1.54
N ILE A 93 18.86 4.86 0.67
CA ILE A 93 17.90 3.77 0.40
C ILE A 93 17.79 2.84 1.61
N ILE A 94 18.92 2.47 2.22
CA ILE A 94 18.91 1.66 3.44
C ILE A 94 18.08 2.36 4.51
N LYS A 95 18.29 3.65 4.71
CA LYS A 95 17.55 4.44 5.69
C LYS A 95 16.04 4.44 5.44
N ILE A 96 15.59 4.74 4.22
CA ILE A 96 14.15 4.76 3.92
C ILE A 96 13.52 3.38 4.11
N CYS A 97 14.22 2.29 3.73
CA CYS A 97 13.72 0.94 3.93
C CYS A 97 13.63 0.58 5.42
N GLN A 98 14.60 1.00 6.23
CA GLN A 98 14.56 0.80 7.69
C GLN A 98 13.43 1.60 8.35
N ASP A 99 13.24 2.87 7.96
CA ASP A 99 12.12 3.71 8.43
C ASP A 99 10.75 3.10 8.11
N LYS A 100 10.68 2.28 7.05
CA LYS A 100 9.48 1.56 6.58
C LYS A 100 9.41 0.11 7.08
N ARG A 101 10.00 -0.20 8.20
CA ARG A 101 10.02 -1.55 8.82
C ARG A 101 10.63 -2.65 7.94
N GLY A 102 11.49 -2.26 6.98
CA GLY A 102 12.09 -3.18 6.02
C GLY A 102 13.18 -4.05 6.62
N ILE A 103 13.22 -5.30 6.18
CA ILE A 103 14.25 -6.28 6.54
C ILE A 103 15.14 -6.49 5.32
N GLN A 104 16.41 -6.13 5.41
CA GLN A 104 17.37 -6.36 4.34
C GLN A 104 17.68 -7.85 4.21
N THR A 105 17.46 -8.41 3.03
CA THR A 105 17.72 -9.83 2.76
C THR A 105 19.00 -10.05 1.98
N ASN A 106 19.35 -9.12 1.08
CA ASN A 106 20.57 -9.23 0.28
C ASN A 106 21.09 -7.87 -0.15
N LEU A 107 22.39 -7.78 -0.34
CA LEU A 107 23.08 -6.66 -0.98
C LEU A 107 24.15 -7.22 -1.90
N SER A 108 24.09 -6.86 -3.16
CA SER A 108 25.08 -7.23 -4.16
C SER A 108 25.42 -6.05 -5.05
N TYR A 109 26.50 -6.15 -5.80
CA TYR A 109 26.94 -5.11 -6.71
C TYR A 109 27.03 -5.63 -8.14
N SER A 110 26.54 -4.85 -9.07
CA SER A 110 26.68 -5.09 -10.50
C SER A 110 27.32 -3.86 -11.15
N GLY A 111 28.63 -3.90 -11.38
CA GLY A 111 29.40 -2.73 -11.82
C GLY A 111 29.34 -1.61 -10.77
N ASN A 112 28.89 -0.42 -11.19
CA ASN A 112 28.75 0.76 -10.33
C ASN A 112 27.39 0.85 -9.63
N ARG A 113 26.57 -0.21 -9.69
CA ARG A 113 25.24 -0.21 -9.11
C ARG A 113 25.13 -1.21 -7.97
N ALA A 114 24.54 -0.78 -6.88
CA ALA A 114 24.12 -1.64 -5.80
C ALA A 114 22.74 -2.22 -6.14
N VAL A 115 22.57 -3.50 -5.90
CA VAL A 115 21.29 -4.23 -5.96
C VAL A 115 20.95 -4.66 -4.55
N VAL A 116 19.91 -4.07 -4.00
CA VAL A 116 19.48 -4.31 -2.61
C VAL A 116 18.12 -4.98 -2.60
N ASN A 117 18.02 -6.05 -1.85
CA ASN A 117 16.75 -6.75 -1.66
C ASN A 117 16.27 -6.53 -0.23
N TYR A 118 15.01 -6.15 -0.13
CA TYR A 118 14.31 -5.93 1.13
C TYR A 118 13.00 -6.70 1.16
N GLU A 119 12.62 -7.13 2.33
CA GLU A 119 11.25 -7.50 2.64
C GLU A 119 10.59 -6.36 3.38
N LEU A 120 9.42 -5.91 2.91
CA LEU A 120 8.72 -4.74 3.39
C LEU A 120 7.22 -5.02 3.52
N PRO A 121 6.54 -4.45 4.51
CA PRO A 121 5.08 -4.44 4.51
C PRO A 121 4.56 -3.65 3.32
N LEU A 122 3.60 -4.21 2.58
CA LEU A 122 3.06 -3.58 1.37
C LEU A 122 2.45 -2.20 1.67
N ASN A 123 1.79 -2.05 2.81
CA ASN A 123 1.17 -0.79 3.21
C ASN A 123 2.15 0.37 3.31
N GLU A 124 3.40 0.11 3.70
CA GLU A 124 4.45 1.13 3.81
C GLU A 124 4.96 1.62 2.44
N VAL A 125 4.67 0.88 1.39
CA VAL A 125 5.21 1.11 0.04
C VAL A 125 4.18 1.74 -0.89
N VAL A 126 2.89 1.47 -0.68
CA VAL A 126 1.81 1.84 -1.60
C VAL A 126 1.65 3.35 -1.78
N PHE A 127 1.95 4.16 -0.74
CA PHE A 127 1.68 5.60 -0.77
C PHE A 127 2.78 6.40 -1.47
N ASP A 128 3.88 6.65 -0.77
CA ASP A 128 4.88 7.65 -1.17
C ASP A 128 6.27 7.08 -1.41
N PHE A 129 6.45 5.78 -1.19
CA PHE A 129 7.76 5.15 -1.19
C PHE A 129 8.50 5.31 -2.52
N ASN A 130 7.84 5.04 -3.65
CA ASN A 130 8.45 5.14 -4.98
C ASN A 130 8.84 6.58 -5.32
N ASP A 131 8.01 7.56 -4.98
CA ASP A 131 8.27 8.97 -5.24
C ASP A 131 9.42 9.48 -4.37
N ARG A 132 9.44 9.10 -3.10
CA ARG A 132 10.57 9.39 -2.20
C ARG A 132 11.86 8.73 -2.68
N LEU A 133 11.78 7.46 -3.10
CA LEU A 133 12.93 6.75 -3.64
C LEU A 133 13.51 7.47 -4.85
N LYS A 134 12.68 7.87 -5.80
CA LYS A 134 13.10 8.64 -6.99
C LYS A 134 13.64 10.01 -6.62
N SER A 135 12.97 10.72 -5.74
CA SER A 135 13.40 12.05 -5.31
C SER A 135 14.80 12.02 -4.68
N MET A 136 15.05 11.10 -3.75
CA MET A 136 16.35 11.02 -3.05
C MET A 136 17.49 10.44 -3.89
N THR A 137 17.17 9.80 -5.01
CA THR A 137 18.16 9.23 -5.93
C THR A 137 18.26 9.99 -7.25
N SER A 138 17.67 11.19 -7.34
CA SER A 138 17.60 11.98 -8.57
C SER A 138 17.04 11.18 -9.76
N GLY A 139 16.11 10.27 -9.51
CA GLY A 139 15.49 9.41 -10.52
C GLY A 139 16.29 8.18 -10.92
N TYR A 140 17.50 7.97 -10.38
CA TYR A 140 18.39 6.87 -10.79
C TYR A 140 18.03 5.51 -10.21
N ALA A 141 17.26 5.44 -9.12
CA ALA A 141 16.84 4.16 -8.56
C ALA A 141 15.71 3.54 -9.37
N SER A 142 15.82 2.26 -9.62
CA SER A 142 14.71 1.42 -10.07
C SER A 142 14.20 0.58 -8.92
N PHE A 143 12.88 0.39 -8.88
CA PHE A 143 12.19 -0.34 -7.85
C PHE A 143 11.22 -1.32 -8.49
N ASP A 144 11.31 -2.57 -8.07
CA ASP A 144 10.39 -3.64 -8.44
C ASP A 144 10.06 -4.48 -7.22
N TYR A 145 8.89 -5.09 -7.18
CA TYR A 145 8.48 -5.91 -6.04
C TYR A 145 7.54 -7.05 -6.43
N GLU A 146 7.55 -8.07 -5.61
CA GLU A 146 6.63 -9.22 -5.67
C GLU A 146 5.99 -9.45 -4.29
N ILE A 147 4.74 -9.89 -4.26
CA ILE A 147 4.05 -10.21 -3.00
C ILE A 147 4.51 -11.59 -2.55
N ILE A 148 4.98 -11.69 -1.30
CA ILE A 148 5.51 -12.94 -0.73
C ILE A 148 4.58 -13.59 0.30
N GLY A 149 3.42 -13.01 0.55
CA GLY A 149 2.43 -13.53 1.48
C GLY A 149 2.03 -12.54 2.56
N HIS A 150 1.49 -13.06 3.65
CA HIS A 150 1.07 -12.27 4.81
C HIS A 150 1.90 -12.67 6.03
N ARG A 151 2.12 -11.71 6.93
CA ARG A 151 2.80 -11.93 8.21
C ARG A 151 2.04 -11.22 9.31
N GLU A 152 2.06 -11.80 10.49
CA GLU A 152 1.54 -11.17 11.70
C GLU A 152 2.25 -9.84 11.97
N GLY A 153 1.46 -8.81 12.30
CA GLY A 153 1.96 -7.48 12.62
C GLY A 153 1.23 -6.90 13.82
N GLU A 154 1.93 -6.12 14.63
CA GLU A 154 1.34 -5.32 15.70
C GLU A 154 0.67 -4.08 15.08
N LEU A 155 -0.58 -4.24 14.66
CA LEU A 155 -1.35 -3.22 13.98
C LEU A 155 -2.40 -2.63 14.90
N VAL A 156 -2.58 -1.32 14.83
CA VAL A 156 -3.61 -0.59 15.56
C VAL A 156 -4.45 0.24 14.60
N LYS A 157 -5.75 0.27 14.82
CA LYS A 157 -6.64 1.15 14.06
C LYS A 157 -6.45 2.59 14.52
N MET A 158 -6.13 3.47 13.59
CA MET A 158 -6.11 4.92 13.83
C MET A 158 -7.43 5.53 13.35
N SER A 159 -8.17 6.16 14.26
CA SER A 159 -9.39 6.88 13.93
C SER A 159 -9.12 8.38 13.94
N ILE A 160 -9.48 9.07 12.87
CA ILE A 160 -9.37 10.52 12.77
C ILE A 160 -10.69 11.16 13.17
N LEU A 161 -10.63 12.10 14.11
CA LEU A 161 -11.79 12.84 14.58
C LEU A 161 -11.79 14.24 13.97
N VAL A 162 -12.91 14.65 13.39
CA VAL A 162 -13.16 16.02 12.95
C VAL A 162 -14.27 16.60 13.82
N ASN A 163 -13.99 17.68 14.54
CA ASN A 163 -14.88 18.24 15.55
C ASN A 163 -15.36 17.21 16.61
N SER A 164 -14.45 16.30 17.03
CA SER A 164 -14.73 15.21 17.97
C SER A 164 -15.65 14.10 17.43
N GLU A 165 -16.00 14.11 16.16
CA GLU A 165 -16.75 13.05 15.50
C GLU A 165 -15.82 12.18 14.64
N PRO A 166 -15.89 10.85 14.73
CA PRO A 166 -15.05 9.96 13.92
C PRO A 166 -15.46 10.02 12.45
N VAL A 167 -14.47 10.11 11.56
CA VAL A 167 -14.68 10.10 10.12
C VAL A 167 -14.18 8.76 9.56
N ASP A 168 -15.10 7.85 9.28
CA ASP A 168 -14.78 6.50 8.81
C ASP A 168 -13.98 6.46 7.50
N ALA A 169 -14.19 7.44 6.62
CA ALA A 169 -13.44 7.56 5.37
C ALA A 169 -11.94 7.86 5.56
N LEU A 170 -11.55 8.32 6.75
CA LEU A 170 -10.17 8.66 7.10
C LEU A 170 -9.55 7.65 8.07
N ALA A 171 -10.23 6.56 8.41
CA ALA A 171 -9.67 5.51 9.26
C ALA A 171 -8.51 4.79 8.55
N MET A 172 -7.40 4.59 9.28
CA MET A 172 -6.20 3.92 8.80
C MET A 172 -5.79 2.77 9.73
#